data_1baf1b5319b9c0e5d82b429a3cf29963
#
_entry.id   1baf1b5319b9c0e5d82b429a3cf29963
#
_cell.length_a   1.000
_cell.length_b   1.000
_cell.length_c   1.000
_cell.angle_alpha   90.00
_cell.angle_beta   90.00
_cell.angle_gamma   90.00
#
_symmetry.space_group_name_H-M   'P 1'
#
loop_
_entity.id
_entity.type
_entity.pdbx_description
1 polymer ?
#
loop_
_entity_poly.entity_id
_entity_poly.type
_entity_poly.pdbx_seq_one_letter_code
_entity_poly.pdbx_strand_id
1 'polypeptide(L)'
;MIRDGRQLLGRIPLFAPFRPADLDALFGCAYERTMRAGETLFQRGDPGVSMMAILAGEVRIVLPSEDGQDQVLNVLTQGAVFGEIALFDGKSRSADAVAVTNGRLLVIERAATLRLMEQDSGFAHRVVEIICARLRATIAQLDSMVFQDVNQRLIMYLLRRHDERGLARIDITQSALGRVVGSARETVNRRLRDLEMQGLIALSPGRITILDRARLAALVSSISPVA
;
A
#
# COMPACT_ATOMS: atom_id res chain seq x y z
N MET A 1 2.04 24.35 -7.75
CA MET A 1 1.67 22.95 -8.01
C MET A 1 2.87 22.00 -7.91
N ILE A 2 4.03 22.27 -8.52
CA ILE A 2 5.23 21.39 -8.41
C ILE A 2 5.86 21.38 -7.01
N ARG A 3 5.74 22.42 -6.19
CA ARG A 3 6.33 22.50 -4.83
C ARG A 3 5.71 21.51 -3.82
N ASP A 4 4.42 21.19 -3.94
CA ASP A 4 3.74 20.26 -3.02
C ASP A 4 4.18 18.81 -3.21
N GLY A 5 4.44 18.38 -4.46
CA GLY A 5 4.88 17.02 -4.78
C GLY A 5 6.27 16.70 -4.21
N ARG A 6 7.21 17.66 -4.21
CA ARG A 6 8.55 17.50 -3.63
C ARG A 6 8.52 17.30 -2.12
N GLN A 7 7.74 18.13 -1.40
CA GLN A 7 7.59 17.96 0.05
C GLN A 7 6.91 16.64 0.39
N LEU A 8 6.00 16.18 -0.47
CA LEU A 8 5.32 14.90 -0.32
C LEU A 8 6.30 13.72 -0.50
N LEU A 9 7.17 13.75 -1.52
CA LEU A 9 8.19 12.71 -1.73
C LEU A 9 9.09 12.55 -0.51
N GLY A 10 9.57 13.64 0.09
CA GLY A 10 10.41 13.59 1.30
C GLY A 10 9.70 13.05 2.55
N ARG A 11 8.37 12.98 2.55
CA ARG A 11 7.56 12.38 3.63
C ARG A 11 7.18 10.92 3.36
N ILE A 12 7.46 10.40 2.16
CA ILE A 12 7.19 9.02 1.80
C ILE A 12 8.22 8.12 2.48
N PRO A 13 7.81 7.18 3.36
CA PRO A 13 8.75 6.30 4.08
C PRO A 13 9.69 5.53 3.15
N LEU A 14 9.21 5.19 1.95
CA LEU A 14 10.00 4.50 0.93
C LEU A 14 11.23 5.32 0.49
N PHE A 15 11.13 6.64 0.46
CA PHE A 15 12.23 7.52 0.05
C PHE A 15 13.07 8.05 1.23
N ALA A 16 12.81 7.57 2.45
CA ALA A 16 13.59 7.96 3.63
C ALA A 16 15.13 7.78 3.48
N PRO A 17 15.65 6.76 2.75
CA PRO A 17 17.08 6.65 2.50
C PRO A 17 17.64 7.70 1.54
N PHE A 18 16.81 8.41 0.77
CA PHE A 18 17.29 9.39 -0.20
C PHE A 18 17.66 10.71 0.45
N ARG A 19 18.78 11.29 -0.04
CA ARG A 19 19.18 12.66 0.30
C ARG A 19 18.28 13.67 -0.41
N PRO A 20 18.19 14.91 0.08
CA PRO A 20 17.45 15.98 -0.60
C PRO A 20 17.84 16.14 -2.09
N ALA A 21 19.14 16.02 -2.41
CA ALA A 21 19.62 16.11 -3.79
C ALA A 21 19.11 14.96 -4.69
N ASP A 22 18.95 13.76 -4.14
CA ASP A 22 18.41 12.60 -4.85
C ASP A 22 16.93 12.80 -5.17
N LEU A 23 16.18 13.33 -4.20
CA LEU A 23 14.77 13.67 -4.38
C LEU A 23 14.60 14.79 -5.41
N ASP A 24 15.49 15.77 -5.43
CA ASP A 24 15.50 16.84 -6.44
C ASP A 24 15.74 16.29 -7.84
N ALA A 25 16.70 15.38 -7.97
CA ALA A 25 17.04 14.75 -9.24
C ALA A 25 15.86 13.88 -9.76
N LEU A 26 15.26 13.05 -8.89
CA LEU A 26 14.07 12.27 -9.24
C LEU A 26 12.90 13.14 -9.62
N PHE A 27 12.68 14.21 -8.87
CA PHE A 27 11.58 15.12 -9.10
C PHE A 27 11.74 15.90 -10.40
N GLY A 28 12.98 16.29 -10.76
CA GLY A 28 13.30 16.95 -12.04
C GLY A 28 13.01 16.09 -13.27
N CYS A 29 12.88 14.77 -13.10
CA CYS A 29 12.58 13.81 -14.15
C CYS A 29 11.15 13.25 -14.07
N ALA A 30 10.31 13.77 -13.18
CA ALA A 30 8.96 13.31 -12.94
C ALA A 30 7.91 14.27 -13.52
N TYR A 31 6.72 13.74 -13.81
CA TYR A 31 5.56 14.55 -14.20
C TYR A 31 4.30 14.12 -13.43
N GLU A 32 3.38 15.07 -13.27
CA GLU A 32 2.08 14.77 -12.65
C GLU A 32 1.10 14.23 -13.69
N ARG A 33 0.33 13.23 -13.27
CA ARG A 33 -0.78 12.63 -14.02
C ARG A 33 -2.02 12.58 -13.13
N THR A 34 -3.17 12.97 -13.66
CA THR A 34 -4.46 12.74 -13.01
C THR A 34 -4.89 11.28 -13.21
N MET A 35 -5.69 10.75 -12.29
CA MET A 35 -6.37 9.46 -12.40
C MET A 35 -7.84 9.61 -12.07
N ARG A 36 -8.69 8.79 -12.70
CA ARG A 36 -10.14 8.73 -12.45
C ARG A 36 -10.48 7.45 -11.70
N ALA A 37 -11.50 7.51 -10.86
CA ALA A 37 -12.03 6.32 -10.18
C ALA A 37 -12.40 5.23 -11.21
N GLY A 38 -11.96 4.00 -10.97
CA GLY A 38 -12.14 2.85 -11.88
C GLY A 38 -11.12 2.76 -13.01
N GLU A 39 -10.25 3.75 -13.20
CA GLU A 39 -9.22 3.73 -14.25
C GLU A 39 -8.18 2.66 -13.97
N THR A 40 -7.90 1.79 -14.96
CA THR A 40 -6.75 0.89 -14.96
C THR A 40 -5.50 1.67 -15.35
N LEU A 41 -4.58 1.82 -14.43
CA LEU A 41 -3.33 2.57 -14.61
C LEU A 41 -2.32 1.78 -15.43
N PHE A 42 -2.24 0.47 -15.17
CA PHE A 42 -1.53 -0.54 -15.94
C PHE A 42 -2.04 -1.94 -15.57
N GLN A 43 -1.79 -2.91 -16.44
CA GLN A 43 -2.14 -4.31 -16.26
C GLN A 43 -0.89 -5.19 -16.07
N ARG A 44 -1.06 -6.34 -15.44
CA ARG A 44 -0.07 -7.40 -15.37
C ARG A 44 0.34 -7.79 -16.80
N GLY A 45 1.65 -7.85 -17.04
CA GLY A 45 2.20 -8.14 -18.36
C GLY A 45 2.56 -6.89 -19.18
N ASP A 46 2.05 -5.70 -18.85
CA ASP A 46 2.41 -4.46 -19.53
C ASP A 46 3.92 -4.13 -19.36
N PRO A 47 4.53 -3.38 -20.28
CA PRO A 47 5.91 -2.92 -20.14
C PRO A 47 6.11 -2.06 -18.88
N GLY A 48 7.14 -2.34 -18.11
CA GLY A 48 7.47 -1.66 -16.86
C GLY A 48 8.34 -0.42 -17.04
N VAL A 49 7.82 0.63 -17.68
CA VAL A 49 8.59 1.83 -18.06
C VAL A 49 8.61 2.96 -17.03
N SER A 50 7.87 2.83 -15.94
CA SER A 50 7.74 3.88 -14.91
C SER A 50 7.36 3.30 -13.55
N MET A 51 7.57 4.08 -12.48
CA MET A 51 6.91 3.91 -11.19
C MET A 51 6.03 5.14 -10.89
N MET A 52 5.12 5.00 -9.94
CA MET A 52 4.17 6.05 -9.60
C MET A 52 4.11 6.26 -8.09
N ALA A 53 4.07 7.52 -7.64
CA ALA A 53 3.78 7.90 -6.27
C ALA A 53 2.40 8.56 -6.19
N ILE A 54 1.60 8.21 -5.19
CA ILE A 54 0.25 8.75 -5.02
C ILE A 54 0.33 10.11 -4.33
N LEU A 55 0.02 11.18 -5.04
CA LEU A 55 -0.08 12.54 -4.51
C LEU A 55 -1.42 12.80 -3.83
N ALA A 56 -2.49 12.18 -4.36
CA ALA A 56 -3.84 12.23 -3.81
C ALA A 56 -4.67 11.06 -4.35
N GLY A 57 -5.59 10.53 -3.55
CA GLY A 57 -6.47 9.43 -3.93
C GLY A 57 -5.95 8.07 -3.46
N GLU A 58 -6.55 7.01 -4.00
CA GLU A 58 -6.28 5.62 -3.63
C GLU A 58 -6.16 4.74 -4.87
N VAL A 59 -5.23 3.78 -4.82
CA VAL A 59 -4.97 2.77 -5.87
C VAL A 59 -4.99 1.39 -5.25
N ARG A 60 -5.68 0.44 -5.86
CA ARG A 60 -5.60 -0.97 -5.48
C ARG A 60 -4.64 -1.71 -6.41
N ILE A 61 -3.82 -2.58 -5.83
CA ILE A 61 -2.96 -3.52 -6.55
C ILE A 61 -3.65 -4.88 -6.53
N VAL A 62 -3.79 -5.48 -7.71
CA VAL A 62 -4.64 -6.65 -7.92
C VAL A 62 -3.85 -7.73 -8.68
N LEU A 63 -3.94 -8.98 -8.22
CA LEU A 63 -3.57 -10.13 -9.01
C LEU A 63 -4.82 -10.65 -9.71
N PRO A 64 -4.88 -10.56 -11.05
CA PRO A 64 -5.97 -11.16 -11.79
C PRO A 64 -5.92 -12.68 -11.66
N SER A 65 -7.08 -13.31 -11.42
CA SER A 65 -7.26 -14.76 -11.41
C SER A 65 -7.90 -15.23 -12.72
N GLU A 66 -7.53 -16.41 -13.19
CA GLU A 66 -8.15 -17.06 -14.36
C GLU A 66 -9.65 -17.32 -14.14
N ASP A 67 -10.08 -17.50 -12.90
CA ASP A 67 -11.47 -17.74 -12.50
C ASP A 67 -12.28 -16.43 -12.31
N GLY A 68 -11.70 -15.27 -12.64
CA GLY A 68 -12.36 -13.95 -12.49
C GLY A 68 -12.52 -13.49 -11.04
N GLN A 69 -11.93 -14.18 -10.06
CA GLN A 69 -11.87 -13.75 -8.67
C GLN A 69 -10.54 -13.05 -8.38
N ASP A 70 -10.46 -11.80 -8.77
CA ASP A 70 -9.27 -10.99 -8.58
C ASP A 70 -8.89 -10.86 -7.09
N GLN A 71 -7.63 -11.17 -6.78
CA GLN A 71 -7.08 -11.04 -5.44
C GLN A 71 -6.50 -9.62 -5.23
N VAL A 72 -7.10 -8.84 -4.35
CA VAL A 72 -6.53 -7.55 -3.95
C VAL A 72 -5.34 -7.77 -3.02
N LEU A 73 -4.14 -7.47 -3.51
CA LEU A 73 -2.90 -7.56 -2.73
C LEU A 73 -2.78 -6.41 -1.74
N ASN A 74 -3.11 -5.20 -2.18
CA ASN A 74 -3.00 -4.00 -1.34
C ASN A 74 -3.92 -2.88 -1.83
N VAL A 75 -4.28 -1.98 -0.91
CA VAL A 75 -4.90 -0.69 -1.22
C VAL A 75 -3.95 0.41 -0.76
N LEU A 76 -3.39 1.10 -1.72
CA LEU A 76 -2.38 2.13 -1.55
C LEU A 76 -3.05 3.50 -1.48
N THR A 77 -2.52 4.37 -0.61
CA THR A 77 -3.04 5.72 -0.38
C THR A 77 -1.97 6.77 -0.61
N GLN A 78 -2.31 8.04 -0.41
CA GLN A 78 -1.38 9.15 -0.53
C GLN A 78 -0.03 8.84 0.18
N GLY A 79 1.08 9.11 -0.51
CA GLY A 79 2.42 8.81 -0.04
C GLY A 79 2.91 7.39 -0.32
N ALA A 80 2.09 6.51 -0.92
CA ALA A 80 2.56 5.22 -1.37
C ALA A 80 3.17 5.28 -2.78
N VAL A 81 4.11 4.34 -3.04
CA VAL A 81 4.75 4.14 -4.36
C VAL A 81 4.44 2.74 -4.87
N PHE A 82 4.23 2.61 -6.17
CA PHE A 82 3.94 1.34 -6.82
C PHE A 82 4.50 1.30 -8.25
N GLY A 83 4.63 0.08 -8.80
CA GLY A 83 5.20 -0.16 -10.13
C GLY A 83 6.73 -0.09 -10.18
N GLU A 84 7.38 -0.02 -9.01
CA GLU A 84 8.82 0.07 -8.83
C GLU A 84 9.57 -1.19 -9.29
N ILE A 85 8.96 -2.39 -9.13
CA ILE A 85 9.60 -3.67 -9.48
C ILE A 85 10.00 -3.66 -10.96
N ALA A 86 9.03 -3.46 -11.84
CA ALA A 86 9.24 -3.44 -13.27
C ALA A 86 10.13 -2.25 -13.73
N LEU A 87 10.16 -1.15 -12.98
CA LEU A 87 11.07 -0.05 -13.23
C LEU A 87 12.52 -0.49 -13.05
N PHE A 88 12.84 -1.22 -11.97
CA PHE A 88 14.22 -1.60 -11.66
C PHE A 88 14.70 -2.82 -12.45
N ASP A 89 13.88 -3.87 -12.59
CA ASP A 89 14.30 -5.11 -13.28
C ASP A 89 14.07 -5.09 -14.80
N GLY A 90 13.31 -4.12 -15.30
CA GLY A 90 13.00 -3.95 -16.74
C GLY A 90 12.05 -5.00 -17.30
N LYS A 91 11.41 -5.80 -16.44
CA LYS A 91 10.42 -6.81 -16.84
C LYS A 91 9.01 -6.23 -16.92
N SER A 92 8.06 -7.06 -17.29
CA SER A 92 6.64 -6.71 -17.29
C SER A 92 6.09 -6.46 -15.90
N ARG A 93 4.98 -5.72 -15.81
CA ARG A 93 4.23 -5.49 -14.57
C ARG A 93 3.83 -6.82 -13.93
N SER A 94 4.02 -6.94 -12.62
CA SER A 94 3.73 -8.16 -11.84
C SER A 94 2.27 -8.26 -11.38
N ALA A 95 1.52 -7.17 -11.43
CA ALA A 95 0.13 -7.05 -10.98
C ALA A 95 -0.58 -5.92 -11.73
N ASP A 96 -1.90 -5.85 -11.63
CA ASP A 96 -2.70 -4.72 -12.09
C ASP A 96 -2.69 -3.59 -11.07
N ALA A 97 -2.81 -2.36 -11.54
CA ALA A 97 -3.04 -1.18 -10.70
C ALA A 97 -4.31 -0.45 -11.16
N VAL A 98 -5.28 -0.30 -10.26
CA VAL A 98 -6.57 0.32 -10.57
C VAL A 98 -6.84 1.44 -9.59
N ALA A 99 -7.18 2.62 -10.08
CA ALA A 99 -7.57 3.77 -9.26
C ALA A 99 -8.90 3.47 -8.55
N VAL A 100 -8.94 3.64 -7.23
CA VAL A 100 -10.16 3.48 -6.41
C VAL A 100 -10.94 4.79 -6.37
N THR A 101 -10.23 5.91 -6.36
CA THR A 101 -10.80 7.26 -6.32
C THR A 101 -10.20 8.13 -7.41
N ASN A 102 -10.82 9.27 -7.70
CA ASN A 102 -10.15 10.33 -8.45
C ASN A 102 -8.92 10.81 -7.66
N GLY A 103 -7.84 11.14 -8.37
CA GLY A 103 -6.61 11.54 -7.69
C GLY A 103 -5.52 12.05 -8.62
N ARG A 104 -4.31 12.17 -8.08
CA ARG A 104 -3.11 12.60 -8.78
C ARG A 104 -1.94 11.68 -8.46
N LEU A 105 -1.15 11.41 -9.46
CA LEU A 105 0.06 10.59 -9.39
C LEU A 105 1.26 11.44 -9.80
N LEU A 106 2.40 11.17 -9.20
CA LEU A 106 3.70 11.57 -9.72
C LEU A 106 4.28 10.36 -10.44
N VAL A 107 4.57 10.50 -11.72
CA VAL A 107 5.13 9.43 -12.57
C VAL A 107 6.62 9.67 -12.73
N ILE A 108 7.43 8.65 -12.45
CA ILE A 108 8.89 8.67 -12.56
C ILE A 108 9.29 7.62 -13.59
N GLU A 109 9.94 8.04 -14.66
CA GLU A 109 10.32 7.18 -15.76
C GLU A 109 11.56 6.32 -15.46
N ARG A 110 11.55 5.09 -15.95
CA ARG A 110 12.65 4.14 -15.83
C ARG A 110 13.97 4.67 -16.36
N ALA A 111 13.97 5.22 -17.58
CA ALA A 111 15.17 5.71 -18.23
C ALA A 111 15.87 6.82 -17.43
N ALA A 112 15.09 7.72 -16.80
CA ALA A 112 15.61 8.77 -15.95
C ALA A 112 16.21 8.21 -14.65
N THR A 113 15.52 7.29 -13.99
CA THR A 113 15.99 6.65 -12.76
C THR A 113 17.29 5.87 -12.98
N LEU A 114 17.39 5.10 -14.08
CA LEU A 114 18.60 4.34 -14.40
C LEU A 114 19.80 5.26 -14.65
N ARG A 115 19.61 6.37 -15.37
CA ARG A 115 20.68 7.37 -15.55
C ARG A 115 21.22 7.91 -14.21
N LEU A 116 20.33 8.20 -13.25
CA LEU A 116 20.73 8.63 -11.91
C LEU A 116 21.54 7.54 -11.17
N MET A 117 21.14 6.27 -11.30
CA MET A 117 21.87 5.14 -10.71
C MET A 117 23.26 4.95 -11.33
N GLU A 118 23.41 5.20 -12.63
CA GLU A 118 24.70 5.12 -13.34
C GLU A 118 25.64 6.28 -12.95
N GLN A 119 25.08 7.46 -12.67
CA GLN A 119 25.85 8.66 -12.33
C GLN A 119 26.28 8.74 -10.86
N ASP A 120 25.50 8.14 -9.94
CA ASP A 120 25.76 8.16 -8.49
C ASP A 120 25.57 6.77 -7.89
N SER A 121 26.70 6.10 -7.59
CA SER A 121 26.68 4.79 -6.93
C SER A 121 26.02 4.83 -5.55
N GLY A 122 26.10 5.96 -4.84
CA GLY A 122 25.40 6.18 -3.57
C GLY A 122 23.87 6.21 -3.77
N PHE A 123 23.39 6.80 -4.87
CA PHE A 123 21.98 6.74 -5.25
C PHE A 123 21.54 5.29 -5.50
N ALA A 124 22.33 4.52 -6.26
CA ALA A 124 22.07 3.11 -6.53
C ALA A 124 21.99 2.29 -5.22
N HIS A 125 22.90 2.54 -4.26
CA HIS A 125 22.86 1.88 -2.95
C HIS A 125 21.58 2.16 -2.18
N ARG A 126 21.09 3.41 -2.15
CA ARG A 126 19.84 3.79 -1.51
C ARG A 126 18.61 3.14 -2.19
N VAL A 127 18.66 2.94 -3.50
CA VAL A 127 17.63 2.16 -4.22
C VAL A 127 17.61 0.71 -3.71
N VAL A 128 18.77 0.08 -3.50
CA VAL A 128 18.86 -1.28 -2.92
C VAL A 128 18.27 -1.31 -1.52
N GLU A 129 18.52 -0.31 -0.68
CA GLU A 129 17.93 -0.21 0.65
C GLU A 129 16.38 -0.15 0.59
N ILE A 130 15.84 0.60 -0.37
CA ILE A 130 14.39 0.68 -0.62
C ILE A 130 13.81 -0.69 -0.99
N ILE A 131 14.45 -1.40 -1.92
CA ILE A 131 14.01 -2.73 -2.36
C ILE A 131 14.07 -3.73 -1.19
N CYS A 132 15.15 -3.71 -0.40
CA CYS A 132 15.27 -4.53 0.79
C CYS A 132 14.18 -4.24 1.84
N ALA A 133 13.86 -2.98 2.06
CA ALA A 133 12.76 -2.59 2.95
C ALA A 133 11.40 -3.11 2.44
N ARG A 134 11.15 -3.01 1.12
CA ARG A 134 9.95 -3.53 0.48
C ARG A 134 9.85 -5.05 0.62
N LEU A 135 10.93 -5.77 0.38
CA LEU A 135 11.00 -7.23 0.53
C LEU A 135 10.70 -7.65 1.98
N ARG A 136 11.31 -6.99 2.97
CA ARG A 136 10.99 -7.25 4.39
C ARG A 136 9.52 -7.02 4.71
N ALA A 137 8.91 -5.96 4.19
CA ALA A 137 7.49 -5.69 4.38
C ALA A 137 6.60 -6.79 3.75
N THR A 138 6.98 -7.30 2.57
CA THR A 138 6.29 -8.41 1.90
C THR A 138 6.42 -9.71 2.69
N ILE A 139 7.60 -10.04 3.23
CA ILE A 139 7.82 -11.21 4.08
C ILE A 139 6.96 -11.13 5.34
N ALA A 140 6.91 -9.97 6.01
CA ALA A 140 6.06 -9.77 7.19
C ALA A 140 4.57 -9.92 6.85
N GLN A 141 4.15 -9.53 5.66
CA GLN A 141 2.78 -9.74 5.19
C GLN A 141 2.47 -11.22 4.95
N LEU A 142 3.40 -11.97 4.33
CA LEU A 142 3.28 -13.43 4.14
C LEU A 142 3.26 -14.16 5.48
N ASP A 143 4.14 -13.78 6.41
CA ASP A 143 4.17 -14.32 7.76
C ASP A 143 2.80 -14.17 8.45
N SER A 144 2.21 -12.97 8.37
CA SER A 144 0.88 -12.71 8.89
C SER A 144 -0.22 -13.56 8.24
N MET A 145 -0.08 -13.88 6.95
CA MET A 145 -1.05 -14.72 6.23
C MET A 145 -0.93 -16.21 6.64
N VAL A 146 0.28 -16.68 6.91
CA VAL A 146 0.56 -18.09 7.21
C VAL A 146 0.29 -18.41 8.68
N PHE A 147 0.71 -17.54 9.60
CA PHE A 147 0.71 -17.83 11.04
C PHE A 147 -0.40 -17.16 11.84
N GLN A 148 -1.17 -16.26 11.24
CA GLN A 148 -2.22 -15.53 11.95
C GLN A 148 -3.62 -15.98 11.54
N ASP A 149 -4.49 -16.19 12.55
CA ASP A 149 -5.93 -16.35 12.33
C ASP A 149 -6.53 -15.13 11.63
N VAL A 150 -7.61 -15.33 10.88
CA VAL A 150 -8.40 -14.28 10.23
C VAL A 150 -8.71 -13.11 11.18
N ASN A 151 -8.97 -13.41 12.44
CA ASN A 151 -9.23 -12.39 13.46
C ASN A 151 -8.01 -11.49 13.69
N GLN A 152 -6.81 -12.08 13.80
CA GLN A 152 -5.57 -11.32 13.98
C GLN A 152 -5.27 -10.45 12.76
N ARG A 153 -5.37 -11.00 11.54
CA ARG A 153 -5.16 -10.24 10.30
C ARG A 153 -6.12 -9.06 10.20
N LEU A 154 -7.37 -9.27 10.57
CA LEU A 154 -8.40 -8.23 10.61
C LEU A 154 -8.03 -7.11 11.59
N ILE A 155 -7.72 -7.46 12.83
CA ILE A 155 -7.36 -6.49 13.88
C ILE A 155 -6.09 -5.71 13.47
N MET A 156 -5.05 -6.38 13.00
CA MET A 156 -3.81 -5.74 12.55
C MET A 156 -4.05 -4.77 11.39
N TYR A 157 -4.91 -5.12 10.44
CA TYR A 157 -5.30 -4.21 9.37
C TYR A 157 -5.97 -2.94 9.92
N LEU A 158 -6.93 -3.09 10.84
CA LEU A 158 -7.63 -1.96 11.45
C LEU A 158 -6.68 -1.04 12.22
N LEU A 159 -5.79 -1.61 13.04
CA LEU A 159 -4.78 -0.86 13.80
C LEU A 159 -3.82 -0.11 12.87
N ARG A 160 -3.29 -0.76 11.84
CA ARG A 160 -2.40 -0.14 10.87
C ARG A 160 -3.08 1.05 10.17
N ARG A 161 -4.33 0.88 9.72
CA ARG A 161 -5.08 1.97 9.05
C ARG A 161 -5.41 3.13 9.99
N HIS A 162 -5.64 2.84 11.26
CA HIS A 162 -5.79 3.86 12.28
C HIS A 162 -4.50 4.67 12.47
N ASP A 163 -3.36 3.98 12.62
CA ASP A 163 -2.07 4.61 12.91
C ASP A 163 -1.54 5.41 11.70
N GLU A 164 -1.73 4.93 10.47
CA GLU A 164 -1.35 5.62 9.23
C GLU A 164 -2.10 6.94 9.03
N ARG A 165 -3.35 7.02 9.46
CA ARG A 165 -4.23 8.17 9.19
C ARG A 165 -4.48 9.06 10.41
N GLY A 166 -4.14 8.61 11.60
CA GLY A 166 -4.47 9.29 12.86
C GLY A 166 -5.99 9.41 13.11
N LEU A 167 -6.80 8.62 12.37
CA LEU A 167 -8.26 8.69 12.41
C LEU A 167 -8.83 7.39 12.97
N ALA A 168 -9.73 7.51 13.94
CA ALA A 168 -10.47 6.35 14.47
C ALA A 168 -11.40 5.70 13.42
N ARG A 169 -11.64 6.37 12.29
CA ARG A 169 -12.60 5.99 11.24
C ARG A 169 -11.89 5.40 10.02
N ILE A 170 -12.37 4.24 9.58
CA ILE A 170 -11.89 3.50 8.40
C ILE A 170 -13.07 3.29 7.45
N ASP A 171 -13.03 3.91 6.26
CA ASP A 171 -14.03 3.73 5.22
C ASP A 171 -13.60 2.53 4.34
N ILE A 172 -14.28 1.40 4.51
CA ILE A 172 -14.05 0.16 3.76
C ILE A 172 -15.30 -0.73 3.78
N THR A 173 -15.62 -1.36 2.65
CA THR A 173 -16.70 -2.35 2.60
C THR A 173 -16.21 -3.70 3.13
N GLN A 174 -17.12 -4.51 3.69
CA GLN A 174 -16.80 -5.85 4.19
C GLN A 174 -16.25 -6.77 3.09
N SER A 175 -16.72 -6.63 1.85
CA SER A 175 -16.20 -7.39 0.71
C SER A 175 -14.76 -6.99 0.36
N ALA A 176 -14.46 -5.68 0.37
CA ALA A 176 -13.10 -5.19 0.16
C ALA A 176 -12.17 -5.64 1.30
N LEU A 177 -12.65 -5.58 2.55
CA LEU A 177 -11.91 -6.03 3.71
C LEU A 177 -11.63 -7.54 3.66
N GLY A 178 -12.61 -8.36 3.24
CA GLY A 178 -12.43 -9.80 3.03
C GLY A 178 -11.28 -10.11 2.06
N ARG A 179 -11.23 -9.41 0.93
CA ARG A 179 -10.13 -9.55 -0.03
C ARG A 179 -8.77 -9.18 0.57
N VAL A 180 -8.72 -8.12 1.37
CA VAL A 180 -7.46 -7.67 2.01
C VAL A 180 -6.95 -8.63 3.06
N VAL A 181 -7.85 -9.20 3.87
CA VAL A 181 -7.45 -10.15 4.95
C VAL A 181 -7.42 -11.61 4.48
N GLY A 182 -7.67 -11.87 3.19
CA GLY A 182 -7.65 -13.23 2.63
C GLY A 182 -8.73 -14.14 3.24
N SER A 183 -9.98 -13.66 3.32
CA SER A 183 -11.09 -14.43 3.89
C SER A 183 -12.44 -14.07 3.25
N ALA A 184 -13.40 -14.98 3.34
CA ALA A 184 -14.75 -14.77 2.85
C ALA A 184 -15.45 -13.61 3.58
N ARG A 185 -16.30 -12.87 2.87
CA ARG A 185 -17.07 -11.73 3.39
C ARG A 185 -17.86 -12.09 4.65
N GLU A 186 -18.47 -13.28 4.65
CA GLU A 186 -19.28 -13.80 5.76
C GLU A 186 -18.45 -13.99 7.03
N THR A 187 -17.24 -14.52 6.89
CA THR A 187 -16.29 -14.71 8.00
C THR A 187 -15.85 -13.38 8.58
N VAL A 188 -15.47 -12.43 7.71
CA VAL A 188 -15.11 -11.08 8.14
C VAL A 188 -16.26 -10.38 8.83
N ASN A 189 -17.49 -10.48 8.30
CA ASN A 189 -18.66 -9.87 8.91
C ASN A 189 -18.94 -10.42 10.31
N ARG A 190 -18.83 -11.73 10.49
CA ARG A 190 -18.98 -12.39 11.81
C ARG A 190 -17.94 -11.84 12.79
N ARG A 191 -16.67 -11.79 12.40
CA ARG A 191 -15.59 -11.29 13.26
C ARG A 191 -15.73 -9.81 13.61
N LEU A 192 -16.17 -8.98 12.67
CA LEU A 192 -16.46 -7.57 12.94
C LEU A 192 -17.59 -7.41 13.97
N ARG A 193 -18.65 -8.21 13.87
CA ARG A 193 -19.73 -8.22 14.87
C ARG A 193 -19.26 -8.65 16.25
N ASP A 194 -18.37 -9.66 16.31
CA ASP A 194 -17.77 -10.10 17.58
C ASP A 194 -16.99 -8.95 18.25
N LEU A 195 -16.21 -8.19 17.47
CA LEU A 195 -15.46 -7.02 17.96
C LEU A 195 -16.39 -5.85 18.35
N GLU A 196 -17.50 -5.66 17.64
CA GLU A 196 -18.53 -4.67 17.98
C GLU A 196 -19.25 -5.02 19.28
N MET A 197 -19.65 -6.28 19.46
CA MET A 197 -20.26 -6.75 20.73
C MET A 197 -19.34 -6.58 21.94
N GLN A 198 -18.01 -6.65 21.72
CA GLN A 198 -17.00 -6.38 22.75
C GLN A 198 -16.77 -4.88 23.00
N GLY A 199 -17.43 -4.00 22.24
CA GLY A 199 -17.29 -2.55 22.35
C GLY A 199 -15.94 -2.00 21.87
N LEU A 200 -15.21 -2.75 21.04
CA LEU A 200 -13.89 -2.37 20.52
C LEU A 200 -13.98 -1.53 19.26
N ILE A 201 -15.04 -1.74 18.47
CA ILE A 201 -15.33 -1.01 17.23
C ILE A 201 -16.83 -0.69 17.15
N ALA A 202 -17.20 0.24 16.28
CA ALA A 202 -18.58 0.47 15.85
C ALA A 202 -18.69 0.29 14.33
N LEU A 203 -19.76 -0.34 13.87
CA LEU A 203 -20.03 -0.61 12.46
C LEU A 203 -21.10 0.32 11.91
N SER A 204 -20.87 0.84 10.71
CA SER A 204 -21.85 1.57 9.90
C SER A 204 -21.73 1.11 8.44
N PRO A 205 -22.69 1.35 7.56
CA PRO A 205 -22.58 0.98 6.16
C PRO A 205 -21.30 1.52 5.52
N GLY A 206 -20.41 0.61 5.08
CA GLY A 206 -19.13 0.94 4.47
C GLY A 206 -18.09 1.56 5.40
N ARG A 207 -18.29 1.53 6.73
CA ARG A 207 -17.45 2.24 7.70
C ARG A 207 -17.26 1.42 8.98
N ILE A 208 -16.02 1.47 9.49
CA ILE A 208 -15.62 0.91 10.78
C ILE A 208 -15.01 2.04 11.60
N THR A 209 -15.43 2.21 12.86
CA THR A 209 -14.84 3.16 13.80
C THR A 209 -14.20 2.40 14.94
N ILE A 210 -12.92 2.65 15.24
CA ILE A 210 -12.23 2.07 16.39
C ILE A 210 -12.60 2.87 17.63
N LEU A 211 -13.18 2.19 18.64
CA LEU A 211 -13.59 2.77 19.91
C LEU A 211 -12.50 2.63 20.98
N ASP A 212 -11.81 1.51 21.01
CA ASP A 212 -10.73 1.24 21.98
C ASP A 212 -9.53 0.58 21.30
N ARG A 213 -8.59 1.44 20.86
CA ARG A 213 -7.36 0.99 20.19
C ARG A 213 -6.48 0.14 21.08
N ALA A 214 -6.38 0.49 22.36
CA ALA A 214 -5.48 -0.19 23.29
C ALA A 214 -5.92 -1.63 23.54
N ARG A 215 -7.22 -1.85 23.83
CA ARG A 215 -7.78 -3.18 23.98
C ARG A 215 -7.76 -3.97 22.67
N LEU A 216 -7.99 -3.31 21.52
CA LEU A 216 -7.91 -3.96 20.21
C LEU A 216 -6.48 -4.48 19.94
N ALA A 217 -5.44 -3.70 20.29
CA ALA A 217 -4.04 -4.09 20.16
C ALA A 217 -3.67 -5.25 21.12
N ALA A 218 -4.19 -5.25 22.33
CA ALA A 218 -3.95 -6.30 23.31
C ALA A 218 -4.44 -7.68 22.84
N LEU A 219 -5.51 -7.75 22.03
CA LEU A 219 -5.99 -9.00 21.45
C LEU A 219 -5.00 -9.64 20.47
N VAL A 220 -4.12 -8.86 19.85
CA VAL A 220 -3.07 -9.39 18.97
C VAL A 220 -1.85 -9.82 19.78
N SER A 221 -1.47 -9.04 20.79
CA SER A 221 -0.28 -9.31 21.62
C SER A 221 -0.44 -10.55 22.51
N SER A 222 -1.66 -10.91 22.90
CA SER A 222 -1.93 -12.06 23.78
C SER A 222 -1.81 -13.43 23.08
N ILE A 223 -1.59 -13.46 21.77
CA ILE A 223 -1.61 -14.69 20.95
C ILE A 223 -0.25 -14.97 20.28
N SER A 224 0.75 -14.09 20.41
CA SER A 224 2.12 -14.40 19.99
C SER A 224 2.82 -15.23 21.07
N PRO A 225 3.09 -16.52 20.87
CA PRO A 225 4.08 -17.20 21.67
C PRO A 225 5.48 -16.83 21.17
N VAL A 226 6.20 -16.13 22.01
CA VAL A 226 7.61 -16.26 22.38
C VAL A 226 8.54 -17.03 21.42
N ALA A 227 9.65 -16.34 21.17
CA ALA A 227 11.01 -16.75 20.77
C ALA A 227 11.27 -16.89 19.28
#